data_b24cb9cd344607de3e0ee28ff09ef51d
#
_entry.id   b24cb9cd344607de3e0ee28ff09ef51d
#
_cell.length_a   1.000
_cell.length_b   1.000
_cell.length_c   1.000
_cell.angle_alpha   90.00
_cell.angle_beta   90.00
_cell.angle_gamma   90.00
#
_symmetry.space_group_name_H-M   'P 1'
#
loop_
_entity.id
_entity.type
_entity.pdbx_description
1 polymer ?
#
loop_
_entity_poly.entity_id
_entity_poly.type
_entity_poly.pdbx_seq_one_letter_code
_entity_poly.pdbx_strand_id
1 'polypeptide(L)'
;MHTDTGRSHANIELAVRKILAAGALPVVLGGDHSVNIPCINAFSDQDDIHVVQIDAHLDFVDERHGVRFGHGSPMRRASEKAWVSGMTQLGIRNVSSTAKEGYEHARSVGSDILSVRQIRKLGVEAVLQRIPEGKRYYLTIDIDGFDPSIAPGTGTVSYT
;
A
#
# COMPACT_ATOMS: atom_id res chain seq x y z
N MET A 1 3.62 20.27 -18.70
CA MET A 1 3.89 18.90 -19.17
C MET A 1 2.78 18.05 -18.61
N HIS A 2 1.89 17.52 -19.44
CA HIS A 2 0.86 16.61 -18.97
C HIS A 2 1.50 15.25 -18.73
N THR A 3 1.45 14.78 -17.50
CA THR A 3 1.91 13.43 -17.16
C THR A 3 0.85 12.43 -17.65
N ASP A 4 1.23 11.57 -18.58
CA ASP A 4 0.41 10.44 -18.99
C ASP A 4 0.55 9.34 -17.95
N THR A 5 -0.40 9.29 -17.02
CA THR A 5 -0.43 8.31 -15.92
C THR A 5 -0.47 6.88 -16.46
N GLY A 6 -1.25 6.61 -17.51
CA GLY A 6 -1.36 5.29 -18.11
C GLY A 6 -0.01 4.81 -18.65
N ARG A 7 0.69 5.65 -19.37
CA ARG A 7 2.03 5.35 -19.91
C ARG A 7 3.06 5.18 -18.79
N SER A 8 2.99 6.02 -17.75
CA SER A 8 3.87 5.90 -16.58
C SER A 8 3.66 4.57 -15.87
N HIS A 9 2.41 4.18 -15.62
CA HIS A 9 2.08 2.90 -15.00
C HIS A 9 2.57 1.72 -15.85
N ALA A 10 2.35 1.74 -17.17
CA ALA A 10 2.82 0.67 -18.06
C ALA A 10 4.36 0.53 -18.03
N ASN A 11 5.10 1.64 -18.01
CA ASN A 11 6.55 1.62 -17.93
C ASN A 11 7.07 1.08 -16.58
N ILE A 12 6.42 1.45 -15.47
CA ILE A 12 6.79 0.95 -14.13
C ILE A 12 6.53 -0.56 -14.06
N GLU A 13 5.35 -1.01 -14.48
CA GLU A 13 5.01 -2.43 -14.50
C GLU A 13 6.01 -3.24 -15.32
N LEU A 14 6.36 -2.77 -16.53
CA LEU A 14 7.35 -3.42 -17.38
C LEU A 14 8.73 -3.49 -16.72
N ALA A 15 9.15 -2.42 -16.05
CA ALA A 15 10.44 -2.39 -15.36
C ALA A 15 10.48 -3.41 -14.21
N VAL A 16 9.43 -3.47 -13.38
CA VAL A 16 9.33 -4.45 -12.29
C VAL A 16 9.31 -5.88 -12.83
N ARG A 17 8.55 -6.16 -13.90
CA ARG A 17 8.54 -7.49 -14.55
C ARG A 17 9.93 -7.91 -15.05
N LYS A 18 10.71 -6.99 -15.61
CA LYS A 18 12.09 -7.29 -16.03
C LYS A 18 12.98 -7.67 -14.86
N ILE A 19 12.85 -7.00 -13.73
CA ILE A 19 13.63 -7.31 -12.52
C ILE A 19 13.23 -8.70 -11.99
N LEU A 20 11.93 -8.99 -11.92
CA LEU A 20 11.42 -10.30 -11.51
C LEU A 20 11.88 -11.42 -12.45
N ALA A 21 11.83 -11.20 -13.77
CA ALA A 21 12.28 -12.17 -14.76
C ALA A 21 13.79 -12.46 -14.67
N ALA A 22 14.56 -11.53 -14.14
CA ALA A 22 15.99 -11.72 -13.86
C ALA A 22 16.25 -12.45 -12.52
N GLY A 23 15.20 -12.86 -11.79
CA GLY A 23 15.31 -13.50 -10.47
C GLY A 23 15.74 -12.54 -9.36
N ALA A 24 15.65 -11.23 -9.57
CA ALA A 24 16.06 -10.22 -8.61
C ALA A 24 14.87 -9.66 -7.81
N LEU A 25 15.14 -9.16 -6.62
CA LEU A 25 14.17 -8.49 -5.78
C LEU A 25 13.95 -7.04 -6.28
N PRO A 26 12.73 -6.66 -6.68
CA PRO A 26 12.44 -5.27 -7.03
C PRO A 26 12.45 -4.38 -5.78
N VAL A 27 13.23 -3.30 -5.84
CA VAL A 27 13.17 -2.20 -4.86
C VAL A 27 12.81 -0.93 -5.62
N VAL A 28 11.65 -0.35 -5.32
CA VAL A 28 11.12 0.83 -6.00
C VAL A 28 11.22 2.03 -5.07
N LEU A 29 11.96 3.04 -5.49
CA LEU A 29 12.02 4.33 -4.79
C LEU A 29 11.28 5.34 -5.65
N GLY A 30 10.28 5.92 -5.09
CA GLY A 30 9.70 6.80 -5.94
C GLY A 30 8.48 7.51 -5.72
N GLY A 31 8.07 8.45 -6.45
CA GLY A 31 6.83 9.12 -6.71
C GLY A 31 5.85 9.19 -5.54
N ASP A 32 4.62 9.46 -5.89
CA ASP A 32 3.52 9.32 -4.95
C ASP A 32 3.11 7.83 -4.79
N HIS A 33 2.26 7.54 -3.83
CA HIS A 33 1.90 6.16 -3.48
C HIS A 33 1.17 5.40 -4.61
N SER A 34 0.71 6.07 -5.67
CA SER A 34 0.09 5.41 -6.84
C SER A 34 1.05 4.48 -7.60
N VAL A 35 2.36 4.64 -7.44
CA VAL A 35 3.37 3.74 -8.04
C VAL A 35 3.18 2.28 -7.61
N ASN A 36 2.55 2.03 -6.47
CA ASN A 36 2.24 0.67 -6.03
C ASN A 36 1.26 -0.05 -6.95
N ILE A 37 0.38 0.68 -7.65
CA ILE A 37 -0.61 0.07 -8.54
C ILE A 37 0.08 -0.73 -9.67
N PRO A 38 0.95 -0.13 -10.51
CA PRO A 38 1.69 -0.88 -11.51
C PRO A 38 2.70 -1.86 -10.93
N CYS A 39 3.29 -1.56 -9.77
CA CYS A 39 4.20 -2.50 -9.11
C CYS A 39 3.48 -3.80 -8.73
N ILE A 40 2.31 -3.72 -8.10
CA ILE A 40 1.51 -4.90 -7.74
C ILE A 40 1.00 -5.63 -8.99
N ASN A 41 0.64 -4.90 -10.05
CA ASN A 41 0.24 -5.52 -11.32
C ASN A 41 1.34 -6.40 -11.93
N ALA A 42 2.60 -6.05 -11.71
CA ALA A 42 3.74 -6.82 -12.23
C ALA A 42 3.83 -8.25 -11.67
N PHE A 43 3.13 -8.54 -10.58
CA PHE A 43 3.10 -9.86 -9.93
C PHE A 43 1.92 -10.73 -10.35
N SER A 44 1.25 -10.43 -11.47
CA SER A 44 0.04 -11.13 -11.90
C SER A 44 0.24 -12.62 -12.29
N ASP A 45 1.47 -13.06 -12.44
CA ASP A 45 1.89 -14.44 -12.65
C ASP A 45 2.32 -15.15 -11.34
N GLN A 46 2.22 -14.46 -10.23
CA GLN A 46 2.48 -14.98 -8.88
C GLN A 46 1.15 -15.26 -8.18
N ASP A 47 1.21 -16.13 -7.19
CA ASP A 47 0.05 -16.44 -6.34
C ASP A 47 0.34 -16.07 -4.88
N ASP A 48 -0.73 -15.85 -4.13
CA ASP A 48 -0.72 -15.80 -2.67
C ASP A 48 0.18 -14.69 -2.08
N ILE A 49 0.11 -13.50 -2.69
CA ILE A 49 0.83 -12.33 -2.20
C ILE A 49 0.06 -11.71 -1.03
N HIS A 50 0.73 -11.54 0.09
CA HIS A 50 0.23 -10.75 1.21
C HIS A 50 0.86 -9.36 1.20
N VAL A 51 0.03 -8.32 1.17
CA VAL A 51 0.50 -6.92 1.21
C VAL A 51 0.71 -6.49 2.64
N VAL A 52 1.89 -5.98 2.95
CA VAL A 52 2.18 -5.31 4.22
C VAL A 52 2.40 -3.83 3.92
N GLN A 53 1.52 -2.97 4.45
CA GLN A 53 1.61 -1.53 4.29
C GLN A 53 2.00 -0.87 5.62
N ILE A 54 2.95 0.04 5.57
CA ILE A 54 3.28 0.97 6.68
C ILE A 54 2.95 2.37 6.18
N ASP A 55 1.95 3.02 6.79
CA ASP A 55 1.36 4.24 6.26
C ASP A 55 0.50 4.95 7.32
N ALA A 56 0.37 6.25 7.23
CA ALA A 56 -0.63 6.99 8.00
C ALA A 56 -2.04 6.85 7.41
N HIS A 57 -2.14 6.55 6.11
CA HIS A 57 -3.37 6.50 5.33
C HIS A 57 -3.77 5.07 4.98
N LEU A 58 -5.07 4.85 4.83
CA LEU A 58 -5.58 3.53 4.45
C LEU A 58 -5.43 3.24 2.95
N ASP A 59 -5.43 4.28 2.12
CA ASP A 59 -5.32 4.21 0.66
C ASP A 59 -6.33 3.30 -0.04
N PHE A 60 -7.56 3.35 0.48
CA PHE A 60 -8.68 2.52 0.03
C PHE A 60 -9.78 3.33 -0.68
N VAL A 61 -9.40 4.47 -1.26
CA VAL A 61 -10.31 5.29 -2.08
C VAL A 61 -10.60 4.55 -3.38
N ASP A 62 -11.89 4.40 -3.72
CA ASP A 62 -12.24 3.78 -5.01
C ASP A 62 -12.00 4.75 -6.16
N GLU A 63 -12.57 5.96 -6.03
CA GLU A 63 -12.42 7.01 -7.02
C GLU A 63 -12.44 8.38 -6.36
N ARG A 64 -11.63 9.30 -6.85
CA ARG A 64 -11.65 10.69 -6.43
C ARG A 64 -11.60 11.59 -7.67
N HIS A 65 -12.64 12.42 -7.86
CA HIS A 65 -12.78 13.33 -8.99
C HIS A 65 -12.60 12.64 -10.37
N GLY A 66 -13.17 11.47 -10.56
CA GLY A 66 -13.05 10.67 -11.78
C GLY A 66 -11.74 9.88 -11.90
N VAL A 67 -10.84 9.96 -10.90
CA VAL A 67 -9.54 9.28 -10.93
C VAL A 67 -9.54 8.07 -9.98
N ARG A 68 -9.39 6.88 -10.56
CA ARG A 68 -9.33 5.60 -9.83
C ARG A 68 -7.91 5.15 -9.49
N PHE A 69 -6.90 5.74 -10.12
CA PHE A 69 -5.50 5.32 -10.02
C PHE A 69 -4.62 6.41 -9.39
N GLY A 70 -5.18 7.11 -8.40
CA GLY A 70 -4.46 8.13 -7.62
C GLY A 70 -3.73 7.54 -6.42
N HIS A 71 -2.96 8.38 -5.74
CA HIS A 71 -2.16 8.02 -4.56
C HIS A 71 -2.98 7.51 -3.37
N GLY A 72 -4.26 7.87 -3.25
CA GLY A 72 -5.14 7.35 -2.19
C GLY A 72 -5.85 6.03 -2.52
N SER A 73 -5.50 5.37 -3.65
CA SER A 73 -6.22 4.20 -4.16
C SER A 73 -5.40 2.90 -4.27
N PRO A 74 -4.09 2.85 -3.99
CA PRO A 74 -3.28 1.68 -4.31
C PRO A 74 -3.73 0.42 -3.58
N MET A 75 -4.10 0.52 -2.31
CA MET A 75 -4.56 -0.66 -1.55
C MET A 75 -5.94 -1.12 -2.00
N ARG A 76 -6.80 -0.19 -2.42
CA ARG A 76 -8.07 -0.54 -3.05
C ARG A 76 -7.83 -1.31 -4.36
N ARG A 77 -6.92 -0.84 -5.20
CA ARG A 77 -6.56 -1.53 -6.46
C ARG A 77 -5.88 -2.86 -6.22
N ALA A 78 -5.07 -2.97 -5.17
CA ALA A 78 -4.46 -4.24 -4.77
C ALA A 78 -5.50 -5.27 -4.35
N SER A 79 -6.52 -4.87 -3.57
CA SER A 79 -7.59 -5.78 -3.11
C SER A 79 -8.44 -6.38 -4.24
N GLU A 80 -8.41 -5.78 -5.42
CA GLU A 80 -9.13 -6.27 -6.60
C GLU A 80 -8.34 -7.33 -7.40
N LYS A 81 -7.12 -7.66 -6.98
CA LYS A 81 -6.24 -8.59 -7.68
C LYS A 81 -6.40 -10.01 -7.16
N ALA A 82 -6.64 -10.95 -8.06
CA ALA A 82 -6.83 -12.36 -7.70
C ALA A 82 -5.60 -13.00 -7.03
N TRP A 83 -4.40 -12.47 -7.29
CA TRP A 83 -3.14 -12.93 -6.70
C TRP A 83 -2.79 -12.28 -5.36
N VAL A 84 -3.57 -11.30 -4.90
CA VAL A 84 -3.42 -10.70 -3.57
C VAL A 84 -4.35 -11.43 -2.61
N SER A 85 -3.79 -12.19 -1.68
CA SER A 85 -4.54 -13.03 -0.75
C SER A 85 -4.96 -12.32 0.54
N GLY A 86 -4.40 -11.14 0.82
CA GLY A 86 -4.74 -10.36 2.01
C GLY A 86 -3.80 -9.18 2.22
N MET A 87 -4.11 -8.40 3.24
CA MET A 87 -3.35 -7.20 3.59
C MET A 87 -3.24 -7.02 5.09
N THR A 88 -2.08 -6.56 5.56
CA THR A 88 -1.88 -6.01 6.91
C THR A 88 -1.44 -4.56 6.77
N GLN A 89 -2.26 -3.62 7.26
CA GLN A 89 -2.06 -2.18 7.12
C GLN A 89 -1.72 -1.58 8.49
N LEU A 90 -0.50 -1.09 8.64
CA LEU A 90 0.11 -0.68 9.90
C LEU A 90 0.31 0.83 9.98
N GLY A 91 -0.04 1.43 11.10
CA GLY A 91 0.22 2.85 11.34
C GLY A 91 -0.94 3.77 11.00
N ILE A 92 -2.09 3.23 10.61
CA ILE A 92 -3.24 4.01 10.14
C ILE A 92 -3.73 4.96 11.23
N ARG A 93 -3.79 6.26 10.89
CA ARG A 93 -4.21 7.32 11.83
C ARG A 93 -4.94 8.50 11.19
N ASN A 94 -4.87 8.62 9.85
CA ASN A 94 -5.62 9.63 9.11
C ASN A 94 -6.97 9.06 8.69
N VAL A 95 -8.06 9.65 9.22
CA VAL A 95 -9.44 9.21 8.93
C VAL A 95 -10.12 10.04 7.85
N SER A 96 -9.51 11.12 7.40
CA SER A 96 -10.11 12.05 6.44
C SER A 96 -9.84 11.71 4.97
N SER A 97 -8.77 10.95 4.69
CA SER A 97 -8.35 10.62 3.32
C SER A 97 -9.20 9.54 2.68
N THR A 98 -9.69 8.60 3.48
CA THR A 98 -10.56 7.50 3.03
C THR A 98 -11.92 7.63 3.70
N ALA A 99 -12.99 7.66 2.91
CA ALA A 99 -14.36 7.71 3.42
C ALA A 99 -14.72 6.42 4.18
N LYS A 100 -15.78 6.47 4.96
CA LYS A 100 -16.27 5.34 5.78
C LYS A 100 -16.45 4.07 4.96
N GLU A 101 -17.01 4.21 3.77
CA GLU A 101 -17.25 3.10 2.82
C GLU A 101 -15.95 2.40 2.41
N GLY A 102 -14.85 3.14 2.27
CA GLY A 102 -13.53 2.58 1.99
C GLY A 102 -12.99 1.75 3.15
N TYR A 103 -13.20 2.19 4.40
CA TYR A 103 -12.85 1.41 5.59
C TYR A 103 -13.71 0.14 5.71
N GLU A 104 -15.01 0.24 5.44
CA GLU A 104 -15.93 -0.91 5.46
C GLU A 104 -15.51 -1.92 4.39
N HIS A 105 -15.18 -1.44 3.19
CA HIS A 105 -14.73 -2.31 2.12
C HIS A 105 -13.40 -2.99 2.46
N ALA A 106 -12.40 -2.26 2.96
CA ALA A 106 -11.13 -2.83 3.38
C ALA A 106 -11.31 -4.00 4.36
N ARG A 107 -12.19 -3.81 5.36
CA ARG A 107 -12.53 -4.88 6.31
C ARG A 107 -13.26 -6.05 5.66
N SER A 108 -14.16 -5.78 4.71
CA SER A 108 -14.96 -6.83 4.03
C SER A 108 -14.08 -7.75 3.16
N VAL A 109 -12.95 -7.25 2.65
CA VAL A 109 -11.98 -8.03 1.88
C VAL A 109 -10.86 -8.63 2.76
N GLY A 110 -11.02 -8.57 4.09
CA GLY A 110 -10.10 -9.20 5.04
C GLY A 110 -8.83 -8.42 5.34
N SER A 111 -8.80 -7.10 5.08
CA SER A 111 -7.66 -6.28 5.47
C SER A 111 -7.56 -6.15 7.00
N ASP A 112 -6.40 -6.48 7.56
CA ASP A 112 -6.08 -6.29 8.97
C ASP A 112 -5.51 -4.90 9.21
N ILE A 113 -6.31 -4.01 9.76
CA ILE A 113 -5.99 -2.59 9.92
C ILE A 113 -5.60 -2.30 11.37
N LEU A 114 -4.35 -1.89 11.60
CA LEU A 114 -3.83 -1.52 12.90
C LEU A 114 -3.48 -0.02 12.95
N SER A 115 -4.16 0.69 13.83
CA SER A 115 -3.81 2.06 14.13
C SER A 115 -2.53 2.16 14.96
N VAL A 116 -1.86 3.32 14.94
CA VAL A 116 -0.71 3.60 15.80
C VAL A 116 -1.01 3.31 17.26
N ARG A 117 -2.20 3.67 17.74
CA ARG A 117 -2.63 3.40 19.12
C ARG A 117 -2.68 1.88 19.43
N GLN A 118 -3.17 1.07 18.48
CA GLN A 118 -3.21 -0.38 18.65
C GLN A 118 -1.80 -0.97 18.62
N ILE A 119 -0.94 -0.52 17.71
CA ILE A 119 0.46 -0.96 17.61
C ILE A 119 1.21 -0.67 18.92
N ARG A 120 1.08 0.55 19.47
CA ARG A 120 1.70 0.92 20.75
C ARG A 120 1.21 0.06 21.92
N LYS A 121 -0.07 -0.31 21.92
CA LYS A 121 -0.66 -1.15 22.96
C LYS A 121 -0.22 -2.61 22.87
N LEU A 122 -0.09 -3.13 21.65
CA LEU A 122 0.25 -4.54 21.38
C LEU A 122 1.75 -4.82 21.55
N GLY A 123 2.59 -3.87 21.13
CA GLY A 123 4.03 -4.08 20.99
C GLY A 123 4.39 -4.75 19.66
N VAL A 124 5.68 -4.68 19.30
CA VAL A 124 6.16 -5.09 17.98
C VAL A 124 5.94 -6.58 17.73
N GLU A 125 6.26 -7.43 18.71
CA GLU A 125 6.15 -8.88 18.58
C GLU A 125 4.71 -9.31 18.28
N ALA A 126 3.74 -8.77 19.00
CA ALA A 126 2.33 -9.10 18.78
C ALA A 126 1.81 -8.54 17.45
N VAL A 127 2.35 -7.43 16.95
CA VAL A 127 2.04 -6.89 15.63
C VAL A 127 2.60 -7.79 14.53
N LEU A 128 3.85 -8.26 14.67
CA LEU A 128 4.46 -9.18 13.71
C LEU A 128 3.68 -10.49 13.58
N GLN A 129 3.15 -11.02 14.70
CA GLN A 129 2.31 -12.22 14.70
C GLN A 129 0.98 -12.05 13.95
N ARG A 130 0.58 -10.83 13.61
CA ARG A 130 -0.61 -10.59 12.78
C ARG A 130 -0.33 -10.69 11.28
N ILE A 131 0.93 -10.67 10.88
CA ILE A 131 1.33 -10.90 9.50
C ILE A 131 1.37 -12.42 9.31
N PRO A 132 0.55 -13.00 8.41
CA PRO A 132 0.49 -14.44 8.24
C PRO A 132 1.82 -15.00 7.76
N GLU A 133 2.26 -16.12 8.34
CA GLU A 133 3.49 -16.81 7.95
C GLU A 133 3.33 -17.58 6.63
N GLY A 134 4.46 -17.89 5.98
CA GLY A 134 4.51 -18.75 4.79
C GLY A 134 4.01 -18.10 3.50
N LYS A 135 3.79 -16.78 3.51
CA LYS A 135 3.35 -16.01 2.34
C LYS A 135 4.52 -15.41 1.56
N ARG A 136 4.24 -15.00 0.33
CA ARG A 136 5.05 -14.01 -0.39
C ARG A 136 4.59 -12.64 0.04
N TYR A 137 5.51 -11.77 0.41
CA TYR A 137 5.16 -10.45 0.90
C TYR A 137 5.46 -9.37 -0.13
N TYR A 138 4.51 -8.48 -0.33
CA TYR A 138 4.72 -7.19 -0.96
C TYR A 138 4.75 -6.13 0.13
N LEU A 139 5.94 -5.58 0.40
CA LEU A 139 6.09 -4.52 1.40
C LEU A 139 6.01 -3.15 0.72
N THR A 140 5.14 -2.29 1.21
CA THR A 140 5.08 -0.88 0.84
C THR A 140 5.18 0.00 2.08
N ILE A 141 6.01 1.04 1.98
CA ILE A 141 6.26 1.98 3.07
C ILE A 141 6.03 3.39 2.53
N ASP A 142 4.99 4.07 3.00
CA ASP A 142 4.86 5.50 2.81
C ASP A 142 5.67 6.23 3.89
N ILE A 143 6.37 7.29 3.48
CA ILE A 143 7.24 8.05 4.41
C ILE A 143 6.43 8.70 5.54
N ASP A 144 5.16 9.03 5.32
CA ASP A 144 4.29 9.59 6.33
C ASP A 144 3.75 8.55 7.33
N GLY A 145 4.01 7.27 7.10
CA GLY A 145 3.85 6.22 8.11
C GLY A 145 4.73 6.45 9.33
N PHE A 146 5.88 7.10 9.14
CA PHE A 146 6.76 7.53 10.22
C PHE A 146 6.28 8.82 10.88
N ASP A 147 6.70 9.02 12.14
CA ASP A 147 6.43 10.28 12.83
C ASP A 147 7.20 11.43 12.14
N PRO A 148 6.58 12.60 11.94
CA PRO A 148 7.24 13.75 11.31
C PRO A 148 8.52 14.23 12.01
N SER A 149 8.69 13.91 13.30
CA SER A 149 9.95 14.20 14.02
C SER A 149 11.14 13.36 13.53
N ILE A 150 10.85 12.21 12.91
CA ILE A 150 11.87 11.29 12.35
C ILE A 150 11.99 11.51 10.84
N ALA A 151 10.88 11.76 10.14
CA ALA A 151 10.80 11.93 8.71
C ALA A 151 10.12 13.27 8.34
N PRO A 152 10.76 14.43 8.57
CA PRO A 152 10.14 15.73 8.36
C PRO A 152 10.00 16.14 6.89
N GLY A 153 10.59 15.40 5.95
CA GLY A 153 10.65 15.74 4.53
C GLY A 153 9.41 15.34 3.71
N THR A 154 8.35 14.87 4.36
CA THR A 154 7.09 14.57 3.66
C THR A 154 6.18 15.80 3.56
N GLY A 155 5.42 15.89 2.45
CA GLY A 155 4.42 16.94 2.26
C GLY A 155 3.10 16.69 2.99
N THR A 156 2.89 15.47 3.47
CA THR A 156 1.69 15.07 4.22
C THR A 156 2.06 14.95 5.71
N VAL A 157 1.39 15.73 6.54
CA VAL A 157 1.62 15.72 7.99
C VAL A 157 0.43 15.05 8.67
N SER A 158 0.66 13.83 9.16
CA SER A 158 -0.30 13.09 9.96
C SER A 158 0.32 12.80 11.33
N TYR A 159 -0.05 13.59 12.32
CA TYR A 159 0.49 13.45 13.68
C TYR A 159 0.07 12.14 14.35
N THR A 160 0.93 11.61 15.19
CA THR A 160 0.69 10.41 16.00
C THR A 160 0.13 10.75 17.39
#